data_fde16a7bb9f0f9cfc7e8f2a688bd17ab
#
_entry.id   fde16a7bb9f0f9cfc7e8f2a688bd17ab
#
_cell.length_a   1.000
_cell.length_b   1.000
_cell.length_c   1.000
_cell.angle_alpha   90.00
_cell.angle_beta   90.00
_cell.angle_gamma   90.00
#
_symmetry.space_group_name_H-M   'P 1'
#
loop_
_entity.id
_entity.type
_entity.pdbx_description
1 polymer ?
#
loop_
_entity_poly.entity_id
_entity_poly.type
_entity_poly.pdbx_seq_one_letter_code
_entity_poly.pdbx_strand_id
1 'polypeptide(L)'
;MGVKLPNTKNIDMYTARMYPDLWTGGKPKGAIIHNDAGRMSALDYITWLKMARTPNTSKAELGFANYYIDRNDIVRVATTTIGAYAAANPYYNKNFLHYEVCQQLGANNADWLANERAVFMQVAEDFHYYGLKASMETIVLHHDVSRTGTSCPKRSMQTHGGSYPEVRKYFIKQVAYYMSLGKTVKDMVNALNNTKANVMKIYKENGTFYPSETIIVRDTPSTQGNVIARYYKGEDLDYHTVYIGNGYVWLQYDRKNGGQGYIPIREFKNGDYGKIWGTVK
;
A
#
# COMPACT_ATOMS: atom_id res chain seq x y z
N MET A 1 -3.69 10.39 13.90
CA MET A 1 -3.98 11.27 12.73
C MET A 1 -4.54 10.42 11.60
N GLY A 2 -5.48 10.99 10.81
CA GLY A 2 -6.04 10.31 9.62
C GLY A 2 -5.03 10.16 8.49
N VAL A 3 -5.41 9.39 7.47
CA VAL A 3 -4.66 9.29 6.20
C VAL A 3 -4.93 10.57 5.40
N LYS A 4 -3.87 11.29 5.02
CA LYS A 4 -3.97 12.47 4.17
C LYS A 4 -4.29 12.03 2.74
N LEU A 5 -5.19 12.74 2.07
CA LEU A 5 -5.43 12.58 0.63
C LEU A 5 -4.24 13.22 -0.13
N PRO A 6 -3.50 12.47 -0.95
CA PRO A 6 -2.47 13.06 -1.80
C PRO A 6 -3.09 13.99 -2.86
N ASN A 7 -2.34 15.03 -3.25
CA ASN A 7 -2.74 15.87 -4.36
C ASN A 7 -2.46 15.14 -5.69
N THR A 8 -3.41 15.09 -6.59
CA THR A 8 -3.22 14.48 -7.91
C THR A 8 -2.88 15.54 -8.94
N LYS A 9 -1.79 15.31 -9.71
CA LYS A 9 -1.35 16.17 -10.81
C LYS A 9 -1.11 15.33 -12.06
N ASN A 10 -1.97 15.52 -13.06
CA ASN A 10 -1.84 14.90 -14.37
C ASN A 10 -1.11 15.88 -15.30
N ILE A 11 0.18 15.69 -15.48
CA ILE A 11 1.03 16.54 -16.33
C ILE A 11 1.03 16.02 -17.78
N ASP A 12 0.99 14.68 -17.93
CA ASP A 12 0.91 13.98 -19.21
C ASP A 12 1.90 14.47 -20.27
N MET A 13 3.16 14.67 -19.85
CA MET A 13 4.26 15.10 -20.73
C MET A 13 4.52 14.09 -21.85
N TYR A 14 4.26 12.82 -21.62
CA TYR A 14 4.55 11.71 -22.53
C TYR A 14 3.24 11.04 -22.94
N THR A 15 3.02 10.92 -24.25
CA THR A 15 1.78 10.44 -24.84
C THR A 15 2.04 9.42 -25.95
N ALA A 16 1.02 8.70 -26.39
CA ALA A 16 1.11 7.75 -27.50
C ALA A 16 1.55 8.41 -28.82
N ARG A 17 1.31 9.71 -29.01
CA ARG A 17 1.82 10.46 -30.16
C ARG A 17 3.33 10.58 -30.14
N MET A 18 3.92 10.74 -28.96
CA MET A 18 5.40 10.86 -28.80
C MET A 18 6.09 9.51 -28.73
N TYR A 19 5.42 8.52 -28.16
CA TYR A 19 5.94 7.15 -27.94
C TYR A 19 4.95 6.11 -28.45
N PRO A 20 4.76 5.99 -29.77
CA PRO A 20 3.78 5.04 -30.35
C PRO A 20 4.14 3.58 -30.11
N ASP A 21 5.43 3.28 -29.93
CA ASP A 21 5.94 1.95 -29.58
C ASP A 21 5.54 1.51 -28.17
N LEU A 22 5.25 2.46 -27.28
CA LEU A 22 4.75 2.21 -25.91
C LEU A 22 3.22 2.13 -25.83
N TRP A 23 2.48 2.32 -26.91
CA TRP A 23 1.02 2.25 -26.89
C TRP A 23 0.52 0.88 -26.44
N THR A 24 -0.29 0.85 -25.39
CA THR A 24 -0.81 -0.38 -24.74
C THR A 24 -1.94 -1.05 -25.51
N GLY A 25 -2.40 -0.49 -26.64
CA GLY A 25 -3.62 -0.94 -27.31
C GLY A 25 -4.89 -0.42 -26.62
N GLY A 26 -4.77 0.61 -25.76
CA GLY A 26 -5.88 1.21 -25.00
C GLY A 26 -6.13 0.59 -23.63
N LYS A 27 -5.49 -0.56 -23.31
CA LYS A 27 -5.60 -1.22 -22.01
C LYS A 27 -4.26 -1.82 -21.58
N PRO A 28 -3.65 -1.37 -20.48
CA PRO A 28 -2.47 -2.01 -19.91
C PRO A 28 -2.81 -3.40 -19.38
N LYS A 29 -1.80 -4.27 -19.30
CA LYS A 29 -1.94 -5.64 -18.79
C LYS A 29 -1.71 -5.74 -17.29
N GLY A 30 -1.15 -4.70 -16.67
CA GLY A 30 -0.85 -4.70 -15.25
C GLY A 30 0.02 -3.52 -14.82
N ALA A 31 0.66 -3.67 -13.67
CA ALA A 31 1.48 -2.68 -13.01
C ALA A 31 2.85 -3.23 -12.61
N ILE A 32 3.87 -2.38 -12.71
CA ILE A 32 5.18 -2.58 -12.09
C ILE A 32 5.39 -1.46 -11.06
N ILE A 33 5.59 -1.85 -9.81
CA ILE A 33 5.86 -0.91 -8.72
C ILE A 33 7.35 -0.89 -8.47
N HIS A 34 7.94 0.29 -8.63
CA HIS A 34 9.37 0.54 -8.47
C HIS A 34 9.67 1.27 -7.17
N ASN A 35 10.97 1.27 -6.80
CA ASN A 35 11.53 2.19 -5.83
C ASN A 35 12.53 3.07 -6.55
N ASP A 36 12.39 4.39 -6.43
CA ASP A 36 13.08 5.41 -7.23
C ASP A 36 14.61 5.50 -7.03
N ALA A 37 15.15 4.76 -6.06
CA ALA A 37 16.55 4.83 -5.64
C ALA A 37 17.05 6.27 -5.35
N GLY A 38 16.13 7.20 -5.09
CA GLY A 38 16.38 8.64 -4.97
C GLY A 38 15.92 9.24 -3.64
N ARG A 39 16.09 10.56 -3.56
CA ARG A 39 15.66 11.40 -2.43
C ARG A 39 14.59 12.42 -2.82
N MET A 40 14.30 12.54 -4.11
CA MET A 40 13.37 13.52 -4.67
C MET A 40 11.93 13.23 -4.27
N SER A 41 11.15 14.29 -4.07
CA SER A 41 9.70 14.19 -3.98
C SER A 41 9.09 13.88 -5.35
N ALA A 42 7.81 13.49 -5.37
CA ALA A 42 7.10 13.26 -6.62
C ALA A 42 7.07 14.51 -7.53
N LEU A 43 6.97 15.70 -6.94
CA LEU A 43 6.97 16.95 -7.69
C LEU A 43 8.32 17.29 -8.31
N ASP A 44 9.43 16.96 -7.64
CA ASP A 44 10.78 17.25 -8.14
C ASP A 44 11.05 16.51 -9.46
N TYR A 45 10.45 15.34 -9.66
CA TYR A 45 10.57 14.57 -10.90
C TYR A 45 10.02 15.31 -12.12
N ILE A 46 9.03 16.20 -11.97
CA ILE A 46 8.53 17.02 -13.10
C ILE A 46 9.65 17.88 -13.66
N THR A 47 10.43 18.53 -12.80
CA THR A 47 11.55 19.37 -13.20
C THR A 47 12.71 18.50 -13.67
N TRP A 48 13.04 17.44 -12.94
CA TRP A 48 14.17 16.55 -13.26
C TRP A 48 14.03 15.92 -14.66
N LEU A 49 12.85 15.41 -15.01
CA LEU A 49 12.60 14.81 -16.33
C LEU A 49 12.74 15.81 -17.49
N LYS A 50 12.50 17.10 -17.23
CA LYS A 50 12.65 18.18 -18.20
C LYS A 50 14.08 18.68 -18.33
N MET A 51 14.96 18.36 -17.36
CA MET A 51 16.35 18.81 -17.40
C MET A 51 17.07 18.27 -18.62
N ALA A 52 17.84 19.12 -19.26
CA ALA A 52 18.70 18.72 -20.37
C ALA A 52 19.77 17.73 -19.88
N ARG A 53 19.94 16.65 -20.59
CA ARG A 53 21.07 15.71 -20.46
C ARG A 53 22.23 16.17 -21.33
N THR A 54 21.90 16.62 -22.55
CA THR A 54 22.74 17.30 -23.51
C THR A 54 21.95 18.47 -24.10
N PRO A 55 22.53 19.36 -24.92
CA PRO A 55 21.76 20.45 -25.50
C PRO A 55 20.47 20.05 -26.23
N ASN A 56 20.38 18.79 -26.69
CA ASN A 56 19.25 18.31 -27.51
C ASN A 56 18.47 17.15 -26.87
N THR A 57 18.79 16.73 -25.62
CA THR A 57 18.15 15.58 -24.96
C THR A 57 17.72 15.90 -23.55
N SER A 58 16.68 15.24 -23.06
CA SER A 58 16.20 15.37 -21.69
C SER A 58 16.58 14.17 -20.82
N LYS A 59 16.43 14.31 -19.51
CA LYS A 59 16.60 13.20 -18.56
C LYS A 59 15.64 12.04 -18.80
N ALA A 60 14.50 12.30 -19.44
CA ALA A 60 13.54 11.27 -19.83
C ALA A 60 14.13 10.20 -20.75
N GLU A 61 15.20 10.51 -21.49
CA GLU A 61 15.91 9.53 -22.32
C GLU A 61 16.68 8.48 -21.51
N LEU A 62 16.89 8.71 -20.22
CA LEU A 62 17.40 7.71 -19.29
C LEU A 62 16.31 6.70 -18.86
N GLY A 63 15.07 6.94 -19.27
CA GLY A 63 13.89 6.24 -18.86
C GLY A 63 12.92 7.11 -18.02
N PHE A 64 11.68 6.72 -17.99
CA PHE A 64 10.64 7.35 -17.17
C PHE A 64 9.58 6.31 -16.78
N ALA A 65 8.90 6.53 -15.64
CA ALA A 65 7.70 5.81 -15.23
C ALA A 65 6.44 6.60 -15.60
N ASN A 66 5.26 5.98 -15.59
CA ASN A 66 4.00 6.70 -15.78
C ASN A 66 3.72 7.63 -14.59
N TYR A 67 4.03 7.16 -13.39
CA TYR A 67 3.76 7.87 -12.14
C TYR A 67 4.99 7.98 -11.25
N TYR A 68 5.13 9.13 -10.60
CA TYR A 68 6.00 9.39 -9.47
C TYR A 68 5.13 9.77 -8.28
N ILE A 69 5.25 9.05 -7.17
CA ILE A 69 4.28 9.15 -6.07
C ILE A 69 4.98 9.18 -4.73
N ASP A 70 4.57 10.12 -3.90
CA ASP A 70 4.86 10.12 -2.47
C ASP A 70 3.56 10.36 -1.66
N ARG A 71 3.65 10.41 -0.34
CA ARG A 71 2.51 10.60 0.58
C ARG A 71 1.75 11.92 0.40
N ASN A 72 2.34 12.88 -0.29
CA ASN A 72 1.76 14.20 -0.50
C ASN A 72 1.18 14.37 -1.89
N ASP A 73 1.82 13.78 -2.90
CA ASP A 73 1.54 14.04 -4.30
C ASP A 73 1.57 12.76 -5.15
N ILE A 74 0.57 12.61 -6.02
CA ILE A 74 0.50 11.64 -7.10
C ILE A 74 0.71 12.40 -8.39
N VAL A 75 1.87 12.21 -9.03
CA VAL A 75 2.25 12.91 -10.26
C VAL A 75 2.24 11.94 -11.42
N ARG A 76 1.30 12.09 -12.35
CA ARG A 76 1.30 11.37 -13.62
C ARG A 76 2.03 12.19 -14.67
N VAL A 77 3.12 11.64 -15.20
CA VAL A 77 3.93 12.29 -16.24
C VAL A 77 3.72 11.70 -17.63
N ALA A 78 3.21 10.47 -17.71
CA ALA A 78 2.83 9.82 -18.96
C ALA A 78 1.38 9.34 -18.88
N THR A 79 0.64 9.49 -20.00
CA THR A 79 -0.75 9.00 -20.08
C THR A 79 -0.79 7.48 -19.84
N THR A 80 -1.87 6.99 -19.24
CA THR A 80 -2.04 5.55 -18.96
C THR A 80 -2.41 4.72 -20.21
N THR A 81 -2.50 5.36 -21.37
CA THR A 81 -2.64 4.69 -22.67
C THR A 81 -1.32 4.18 -23.23
N ILE A 82 -0.20 4.56 -22.62
CA ILE A 82 1.14 4.04 -22.93
C ILE A 82 1.76 3.40 -21.68
N GLY A 83 2.69 2.48 -21.90
CA GLY A 83 3.62 2.06 -20.87
C GLY A 83 4.74 3.08 -20.64
N ALA A 84 5.89 2.64 -20.17
CA ALA A 84 7.02 3.54 -19.89
C ALA A 84 8.37 2.82 -20.09
N TYR A 85 9.43 3.58 -20.31
CA TYR A 85 10.80 3.03 -20.37
C TYR A 85 11.39 2.88 -18.95
N ALA A 86 10.95 1.86 -18.22
CA ALA A 86 11.33 1.67 -16.82
C ALA A 86 11.65 0.22 -16.42
N ALA A 87 11.43 -0.77 -17.29
CA ALA A 87 11.64 -2.18 -16.94
C ALA A 87 12.85 -2.84 -17.58
N ALA A 88 13.61 -2.13 -18.43
CA ALA A 88 14.66 -2.70 -19.26
C ALA A 88 14.20 -3.96 -20.05
N ASN A 89 12.92 -4.00 -20.42
CA ASN A 89 12.28 -5.09 -21.14
C ASN A 89 11.16 -4.54 -22.03
N PRO A 90 11.29 -4.65 -23.38
CA PRO A 90 10.32 -4.04 -24.32
C PRO A 90 8.87 -4.48 -24.11
N TYR A 91 8.65 -5.75 -23.77
CA TYR A 91 7.29 -6.25 -23.54
C TYR A 91 6.64 -5.56 -22.33
N TYR A 92 7.36 -5.49 -21.21
CA TYR A 92 6.86 -4.88 -19.97
C TYR A 92 6.82 -3.36 -20.07
N ASN A 93 7.80 -2.74 -20.73
CA ASN A 93 7.78 -1.30 -21.02
C ASN A 93 6.52 -0.90 -21.79
N LYS A 94 6.09 -1.73 -22.78
CA LYS A 94 4.91 -1.42 -23.60
C LYS A 94 3.60 -1.72 -22.88
N ASN A 95 3.50 -2.86 -22.17
CA ASN A 95 2.22 -3.43 -21.79
C ASN A 95 1.82 -3.15 -20.34
N PHE A 96 2.72 -2.61 -19.51
CA PHE A 96 2.47 -2.37 -18.09
C PHE A 96 2.57 -0.88 -17.75
N LEU A 97 1.81 -0.44 -16.76
CA LEU A 97 1.99 0.88 -16.16
C LEU A 97 3.08 0.79 -15.08
N HIS A 98 3.86 1.84 -14.98
CA HIS A 98 5.01 1.91 -14.08
C HIS A 98 4.80 3.00 -13.03
N TYR A 99 5.02 2.65 -11.76
CA TYR A 99 4.79 3.50 -10.60
C TYR A 99 6.05 3.57 -9.74
N GLU A 100 6.63 4.74 -9.58
CA GLU A 100 7.75 4.97 -8.67
C GLU A 100 7.27 5.34 -7.27
N VAL A 101 7.64 4.56 -6.27
CA VAL A 101 7.60 4.98 -4.88
C VAL A 101 8.78 5.91 -4.65
N CYS A 102 8.51 7.21 -4.50
CA CYS A 102 9.55 8.23 -4.36
C CYS A 102 10.20 8.24 -2.97
N GLN A 103 11.39 8.84 -2.90
CA GLN A 103 12.18 9.05 -1.67
C GLN A 103 12.70 7.75 -1.02
N GLN A 104 13.07 6.74 -1.82
CA GLN A 104 13.66 5.49 -1.28
C GLN A 104 14.78 5.76 -0.29
N LEU A 105 15.67 6.72 -0.56
CA LEU A 105 16.84 7.06 0.25
C LEU A 105 16.59 8.25 1.21
N GLY A 106 15.46 8.94 1.10
CA GLY A 106 15.17 10.17 1.84
C GLY A 106 14.12 10.04 2.94
N ALA A 107 13.13 9.19 2.75
CA ALA A 107 12.05 9.02 3.70
C ALA A 107 12.49 8.18 4.93
N ASN A 108 12.02 8.54 6.13
CA ASN A 108 12.05 7.64 7.28
C ASN A 108 11.05 6.47 7.06
N ASN A 109 11.00 5.49 7.96
CA ASN A 109 10.15 4.30 7.76
C ASN A 109 8.66 4.63 7.74
N ALA A 110 8.17 5.55 8.56
CA ALA A 110 6.76 5.93 8.59
C ALA A 110 6.36 6.66 7.29
N ASP A 111 7.20 7.57 6.81
CA ASP A 111 7.02 8.28 5.56
C ASP A 111 7.12 7.34 4.35
N TRP A 112 8.04 6.38 4.37
CA TRP A 112 8.17 5.36 3.33
C TRP A 112 6.91 4.53 3.19
N LEU A 113 6.37 4.00 4.29
CA LEU A 113 5.12 3.25 4.29
C LEU A 113 3.92 4.10 3.83
N ALA A 114 3.95 5.41 4.09
CA ALA A 114 2.92 6.32 3.60
C ALA A 114 3.07 6.60 2.09
N ASN A 115 4.31 6.65 1.55
CA ASN A 115 4.57 6.75 0.12
C ASN A 115 4.11 5.49 -0.61
N GLU A 116 4.46 4.30 -0.13
CA GLU A 116 3.98 3.03 -0.70
C GLU A 116 2.45 2.93 -0.70
N ARG A 117 1.80 3.36 0.40
CA ARG A 117 0.34 3.40 0.50
C ARG A 117 -0.28 4.23 -0.63
N ALA A 118 0.26 5.41 -0.90
CA ALA A 118 -0.23 6.28 -1.97
C ALA A 118 -0.09 5.60 -3.35
N VAL A 119 1.01 4.87 -3.58
CA VAL A 119 1.21 4.08 -4.80
C VAL A 119 0.18 2.97 -4.90
N PHE A 120 -0.05 2.19 -3.84
CA PHE A 120 -1.02 1.09 -3.89
C PHE A 120 -2.44 1.59 -4.16
N MET A 121 -2.83 2.75 -3.61
CA MET A 121 -4.13 3.38 -3.89
C MET A 121 -4.23 3.82 -5.36
N GLN A 122 -3.17 4.39 -5.94
CA GLN A 122 -3.18 4.77 -7.36
C GLN A 122 -3.23 3.55 -8.28
N VAL A 123 -2.47 2.50 -8.00
CA VAL A 123 -2.56 1.23 -8.74
C VAL A 123 -3.96 0.65 -8.66
N ALA A 124 -4.58 0.67 -7.48
CA ALA A 124 -5.96 0.18 -7.27
C ALA A 124 -6.99 0.98 -8.09
N GLU A 125 -6.85 2.32 -8.15
CA GLU A 125 -7.70 3.20 -8.96
C GLU A 125 -7.57 2.87 -10.45
N ASP A 126 -6.34 2.76 -10.96
CA ASP A 126 -6.10 2.40 -12.37
C ASP A 126 -6.60 0.99 -12.69
N PHE A 127 -6.46 0.04 -11.74
CA PHE A 127 -6.99 -1.32 -11.91
C PHE A 127 -8.51 -1.33 -11.99
N HIS A 128 -9.20 -0.52 -11.18
CA HIS A 128 -10.66 -0.34 -11.33
C HIS A 128 -11.02 0.26 -12.68
N TYR A 129 -10.31 1.30 -13.11
CA TYR A 129 -10.56 1.95 -14.39
C TYR A 129 -10.43 0.99 -15.58
N TYR A 130 -9.39 0.15 -15.57
CA TYR A 130 -9.11 -0.81 -16.65
C TYR A 130 -9.76 -2.18 -16.45
N GLY A 131 -10.51 -2.41 -15.38
CA GLY A 131 -11.10 -3.72 -15.06
C GLY A 131 -10.05 -4.81 -14.87
N LEU A 132 -8.93 -4.49 -14.22
CA LEU A 132 -7.89 -5.44 -13.84
C LEU A 132 -8.15 -5.95 -12.42
N LYS A 133 -7.57 -7.12 -12.10
CA LYS A 133 -7.57 -7.71 -10.75
C LYS A 133 -6.14 -7.77 -10.23
N ALA A 134 -5.95 -7.55 -8.94
CA ALA A 134 -4.64 -7.75 -8.31
C ALA A 134 -4.30 -9.25 -8.27
N SER A 135 -3.31 -9.67 -9.04
CA SER A 135 -2.89 -11.07 -9.16
C SER A 135 -1.41 -11.18 -9.53
N MET A 136 -0.90 -12.42 -9.57
CA MET A 136 0.47 -12.69 -10.01
C MET A 136 0.71 -12.34 -11.49
N GLU A 137 -0.33 -12.31 -12.33
CA GLU A 137 -0.22 -11.95 -13.74
C GLU A 137 -0.18 -10.44 -13.96
N THR A 138 -0.85 -9.67 -13.08
CA THR A 138 -1.06 -8.23 -13.25
C THR A 138 -0.13 -7.35 -12.40
N ILE A 139 0.47 -7.89 -11.34
CA ILE A 139 1.47 -7.19 -10.53
C ILE A 139 2.78 -7.95 -10.60
N VAL A 140 3.77 -7.37 -11.26
CA VAL A 140 5.09 -7.96 -11.46
C VAL A 140 6.17 -7.05 -10.88
N LEU A 141 7.33 -7.61 -10.56
CA LEU A 141 8.46 -6.84 -10.05
C LEU A 141 9.44 -6.50 -11.16
N HIS A 142 10.04 -5.33 -11.10
CA HIS A 142 11.13 -4.94 -12.01
C HIS A 142 12.28 -5.98 -11.96
N HIS A 143 12.62 -6.45 -10.75
CA HIS A 143 13.61 -7.52 -10.54
C HIS A 143 13.35 -8.75 -11.42
N ASP A 144 12.08 -9.20 -11.49
CA ASP A 144 11.73 -10.46 -12.16
C ASP A 144 11.71 -10.34 -13.69
N VAL A 145 11.56 -9.12 -14.22
CA VAL A 145 11.33 -8.89 -15.65
C VAL A 145 12.46 -8.18 -16.37
N SER A 146 13.40 -7.56 -15.64
CA SER A 146 14.54 -6.85 -16.23
C SER A 146 15.50 -7.79 -16.95
N ARG A 147 15.89 -7.42 -18.17
CA ARG A 147 16.89 -8.16 -18.95
C ARG A 147 18.32 -7.79 -18.56
N THR A 148 18.52 -6.68 -17.84
CA THR A 148 19.83 -6.18 -17.43
C THR A 148 20.13 -6.41 -15.95
N GLY A 149 19.17 -6.97 -15.21
CA GLY A 149 19.27 -7.17 -13.78
C GLY A 149 19.02 -5.88 -12.99
N THR A 150 18.37 -5.99 -11.84
CA THR A 150 18.14 -4.87 -10.92
C THR A 150 17.78 -5.40 -9.53
N SER A 151 18.06 -4.63 -8.50
CA SER A 151 17.59 -4.90 -7.14
C SER A 151 16.24 -4.21 -6.81
N CYS A 152 15.60 -3.55 -7.77
CA CYS A 152 14.31 -2.88 -7.59
C CYS A 152 13.17 -3.93 -7.48
N PRO A 153 12.27 -3.81 -6.51
CA PRO A 153 12.10 -2.77 -5.48
C PRO A 153 12.83 -3.11 -4.16
N LYS A 154 14.09 -2.69 -4.02
CA LYS A 154 14.98 -3.11 -2.92
C LYS A 154 14.46 -2.74 -1.53
N ARG A 155 14.04 -1.49 -1.33
CA ARG A 155 13.58 -1.03 -0.01
C ARG A 155 12.28 -1.70 0.39
N SER A 156 11.33 -1.82 -0.53
CA SER A 156 10.08 -2.55 -0.29
C SER A 156 10.36 -4.01 0.05
N MET A 157 11.26 -4.69 -0.67
CA MET A 157 11.65 -6.06 -0.37
C MET A 157 12.25 -6.20 1.03
N GLN A 158 13.15 -5.29 1.43
CA GLN A 158 13.74 -5.27 2.76
C GLN A 158 12.72 -4.97 3.88
N THR A 159 11.71 -4.14 3.57
CA THR A 159 10.67 -3.75 4.53
C THR A 159 9.61 -4.83 4.73
N HIS A 160 9.32 -5.62 3.68
CA HIS A 160 8.14 -6.51 3.64
C HIS A 160 8.50 -7.97 3.34
N GLY A 161 9.25 -8.61 4.20
CA GLY A 161 9.48 -10.05 4.17
C GLY A 161 10.87 -10.51 3.73
N GLY A 162 11.74 -9.60 3.23
CA GLY A 162 13.14 -9.88 2.96
C GLY A 162 13.43 -10.68 1.68
N SER A 163 12.41 -11.01 0.87
CA SER A 163 12.57 -11.70 -0.41
C SER A 163 11.65 -11.13 -1.50
N TYR A 164 12.03 -11.29 -2.77
CA TYR A 164 11.22 -10.81 -3.90
C TYR A 164 9.85 -11.50 -4.01
N PRO A 165 9.73 -12.83 -3.85
CA PRO A 165 8.42 -13.48 -3.85
C PRO A 165 7.48 -12.97 -2.75
N GLU A 166 8.01 -12.63 -1.57
CA GLU A 166 7.19 -12.15 -0.46
C GLU A 166 6.76 -10.69 -0.66
N VAL A 167 7.65 -9.81 -1.12
CA VAL A 167 7.24 -8.44 -1.42
C VAL A 167 6.21 -8.39 -2.56
N ARG A 168 6.31 -9.28 -3.57
CA ARG A 168 5.31 -9.39 -4.62
C ARG A 168 3.94 -9.80 -4.09
N LYS A 169 3.88 -10.81 -3.22
CA LYS A 169 2.65 -11.21 -2.52
C LYS A 169 2.09 -10.07 -1.68
N TYR A 170 2.96 -9.33 -1.00
CA TYR A 170 2.58 -8.16 -0.22
C TYR A 170 1.95 -7.08 -1.12
N PHE A 171 2.57 -6.72 -2.26
CA PHE A 171 2.02 -5.75 -3.20
C PHE A 171 0.64 -6.15 -3.72
N ILE A 172 0.47 -7.42 -4.12
CA ILE A 172 -0.82 -7.96 -4.56
C ILE A 172 -1.87 -7.82 -3.46
N LYS A 173 -1.53 -8.20 -2.22
CA LYS A 173 -2.43 -8.09 -1.06
C LYS A 173 -2.82 -6.63 -0.80
N GLN A 174 -1.85 -5.70 -0.87
CA GLN A 174 -2.12 -4.28 -0.64
C GLN A 174 -3.01 -3.68 -1.73
N VAL A 175 -2.71 -3.90 -3.00
CA VAL A 175 -3.56 -3.41 -4.09
C VAL A 175 -4.97 -3.98 -4.00
N ALA A 176 -5.13 -5.29 -3.76
CA ALA A 176 -6.44 -5.91 -3.56
C ALA A 176 -7.21 -5.30 -2.37
N TYR A 177 -6.52 -5.02 -1.27
CA TYR A 177 -7.09 -4.36 -0.10
C TYR A 177 -7.62 -2.96 -0.45
N TYR A 178 -6.81 -2.11 -1.12
CA TYR A 178 -7.26 -0.77 -1.51
C TYR A 178 -8.40 -0.83 -2.52
N MET A 179 -8.37 -1.76 -3.46
CA MET A 179 -9.51 -1.99 -4.37
C MET A 179 -10.82 -2.31 -3.61
N SER A 180 -10.75 -3.00 -2.47
CA SER A 180 -11.93 -3.30 -1.66
C SER A 180 -12.50 -2.09 -0.90
N LEU A 181 -11.71 -1.02 -0.74
CA LEU A 181 -12.12 0.19 0.00
C LEU A 181 -12.85 1.21 -0.87
N GLY A 182 -12.64 1.20 -2.19
CA GLY A 182 -13.28 2.15 -3.08
C GLY A 182 -12.69 2.13 -4.48
N LYS A 183 -13.28 2.90 -5.40
CA LYS A 183 -12.85 2.94 -6.79
C LYS A 183 -11.82 4.02 -7.09
N THR A 184 -11.74 5.07 -6.25
CA THR A 184 -10.81 6.18 -6.40
C THR A 184 -9.92 6.31 -5.17
N VAL A 185 -8.74 6.94 -5.33
CA VAL A 185 -7.87 7.26 -4.19
C VAL A 185 -8.62 8.01 -3.10
N LYS A 186 -9.51 8.93 -3.49
CA LYS A 186 -10.35 9.69 -2.54
C LYS A 186 -11.29 8.78 -1.75
N ASP A 187 -11.96 7.83 -2.41
CA ASP A 187 -12.86 6.89 -1.74
C ASP A 187 -12.10 6.01 -0.76
N MET A 188 -10.93 5.51 -1.16
CA MET A 188 -10.05 4.69 -0.32
C MET A 188 -9.59 5.44 0.93
N VAL A 189 -9.16 6.71 0.77
CA VAL A 189 -8.78 7.58 1.91
C VAL A 189 -9.97 7.84 2.82
N ASN A 190 -11.15 8.12 2.27
CA ASN A 190 -12.37 8.31 3.05
C ASN A 190 -12.73 7.04 3.82
N ALA A 191 -12.68 5.87 3.19
CA ALA A 191 -12.93 4.59 3.86
C ALA A 191 -11.94 4.34 5.00
N LEU A 192 -10.64 4.59 4.79
CA LEU A 192 -9.60 4.48 5.83
C LEU A 192 -9.84 5.44 7.00
N ASN A 193 -10.26 6.67 6.71
CA ASN A 193 -10.53 7.67 7.74
C ASN A 193 -11.84 7.38 8.47
N ASN A 194 -12.87 6.91 7.78
CA ASN A 194 -14.14 6.48 8.37
C ASN A 194 -13.94 5.22 9.23
N THR A 195 -13.07 4.29 8.82
CA THR A 195 -12.73 3.12 9.65
C THR A 195 -12.03 3.56 10.94
N LYS A 196 -11.19 4.62 10.91
CA LYS A 196 -10.61 5.23 12.12
C LYS A 196 -11.65 6.01 12.94
N ALA A 197 -12.63 6.65 12.29
CA ALA A 197 -13.76 7.30 12.97
C ALA A 197 -14.73 6.28 13.60
N ASN A 198 -14.75 5.04 13.11
CA ASN A 198 -15.49 3.92 13.69
C ASN A 198 -14.84 3.32 14.95
N VAL A 199 -13.69 3.83 15.42
CA VAL A 199 -13.29 3.65 16.81
C VAL A 199 -14.20 4.54 17.65
N MET A 200 -15.33 3.99 18.07
CA MET A 200 -16.35 4.74 18.82
C MET A 200 -15.89 5.10 20.24
N LYS A 201 -14.98 4.33 20.82
CA LYS A 201 -14.51 4.54 22.19
C LYS A 201 -13.18 3.84 22.45
N ILE A 202 -12.27 4.54 23.11
CA ILE A 202 -11.04 3.99 23.71
C ILE A 202 -11.02 4.42 25.17
N TYR A 203 -10.79 3.48 26.07
CA TYR A 203 -10.66 3.81 27.48
C TYR A 203 -9.72 2.84 28.19
N LYS A 204 -9.11 3.33 29.27
CA LYS A 204 -8.27 2.51 30.14
C LYS A 204 -9.15 1.65 31.03
N GLU A 205 -8.86 0.36 31.03
CA GLU A 205 -9.49 -0.64 31.89
C GLU A 205 -8.50 -1.78 32.05
N ASN A 206 -8.16 -2.12 33.27
CA ASN A 206 -7.31 -3.27 33.59
C ASN A 206 -8.20 -4.45 33.96
N GLY A 207 -7.88 -5.61 33.45
CA GLY A 207 -8.56 -6.86 33.77
C GLY A 207 -7.87 -8.05 33.15
N THR A 208 -8.40 -9.23 33.43
CA THR A 208 -7.91 -10.49 32.84
C THR A 208 -9.01 -11.10 31.99
N PHE A 209 -8.70 -11.45 30.75
CA PHE A 209 -9.62 -12.12 29.82
C PHE A 209 -9.26 -13.60 29.69
N TYR A 210 -10.27 -14.46 29.81
CA TYR A 210 -10.19 -15.91 29.69
C TYR A 210 -10.97 -16.35 28.44
N PRO A 211 -10.30 -16.70 27.32
CA PRO A 211 -10.96 -17.15 26.10
C PRO A 211 -11.73 -18.46 26.32
N SER A 212 -12.93 -18.57 25.76
CA SER A 212 -13.70 -19.83 25.69
C SER A 212 -13.43 -20.65 24.43
N GLU A 213 -12.73 -20.05 23.47
CA GLU A 213 -12.34 -20.62 22.17
C GLU A 213 -11.00 -20.04 21.70
N THR A 214 -10.47 -20.52 20.59
CA THR A 214 -9.23 -19.97 20.02
C THR A 214 -9.47 -18.62 19.38
N ILE A 215 -8.78 -17.58 19.84
CA ILE A 215 -8.89 -16.21 19.33
C ILE A 215 -7.56 -15.73 18.77
N ILE A 216 -7.64 -15.09 17.61
CA ILE A 216 -6.46 -14.54 16.90
C ILE A 216 -6.13 -13.15 17.47
N VAL A 217 -4.83 -12.96 17.80
CA VAL A 217 -4.27 -11.66 18.19
C VAL A 217 -3.67 -10.97 16.98
N ARG A 218 -3.88 -9.66 16.91
CA ARG A 218 -3.37 -8.82 15.83
C ARG A 218 -2.51 -7.67 16.34
N ASP A 219 -1.69 -7.10 15.46
CA ASP A 219 -0.84 -5.93 15.75
C ASP A 219 -1.62 -4.60 15.81
N THR A 220 -2.87 -4.60 15.38
CA THR A 220 -3.78 -3.45 15.42
C THR A 220 -5.21 -3.90 15.76
N PRO A 221 -6.08 -3.04 16.32
CA PRO A 221 -7.49 -3.37 16.62
C PRO A 221 -8.33 -3.37 15.33
N SER A 222 -7.97 -4.26 14.40
CA SER A 222 -8.59 -4.40 13.09
C SER A 222 -8.45 -5.83 12.58
N THR A 223 -9.48 -6.35 11.91
CA THR A 223 -9.42 -7.64 11.20
C THR A 223 -8.42 -7.65 10.05
N GLN A 224 -7.94 -6.48 9.61
CA GLN A 224 -6.89 -6.31 8.60
C GLN A 224 -5.48 -6.27 9.18
N GLY A 225 -5.33 -6.14 10.51
CA GLY A 225 -4.03 -6.22 11.18
C GLY A 225 -3.36 -7.57 10.97
N ASN A 226 -2.02 -7.60 11.06
CA ASN A 226 -1.27 -8.83 10.94
C ASN A 226 -1.57 -9.75 12.13
N VAL A 227 -1.68 -11.05 11.87
CA VAL A 227 -1.79 -12.06 12.91
C VAL A 227 -0.41 -12.22 13.58
N ILE A 228 -0.34 -11.95 14.88
CA ILE A 228 0.92 -11.97 15.66
C ILE A 228 0.94 -13.01 16.78
N ALA A 229 -0.22 -13.54 17.18
CA ALA A 229 -0.35 -14.61 18.16
C ALA A 229 -1.74 -15.25 18.10
N ARG A 230 -1.95 -16.29 18.91
CA ARG A 230 -3.25 -16.88 19.22
C ARG A 230 -3.32 -17.15 20.72
N TYR A 231 -4.52 -16.99 21.29
CA TYR A 231 -4.86 -17.48 22.62
C TYR A 231 -5.86 -18.62 22.48
N TYR A 232 -5.68 -19.63 23.29
CA TYR A 232 -6.47 -20.84 23.28
C TYR A 232 -7.38 -20.88 24.51
N LYS A 233 -8.42 -21.71 24.44
CA LYS A 233 -9.27 -21.97 25.61
C LYS A 233 -8.44 -22.46 26.79
N GLY A 234 -8.61 -21.82 27.94
CA GLY A 234 -7.91 -22.16 29.19
C GLY A 234 -6.63 -21.32 29.44
N GLU A 235 -6.24 -20.47 28.50
CA GLU A 235 -5.21 -19.44 28.72
C GLU A 235 -5.85 -18.18 29.29
N ASP A 236 -5.03 -17.27 29.80
CA ASP A 236 -5.45 -15.97 30.30
C ASP A 236 -4.60 -14.85 29.71
N LEU A 237 -5.14 -13.65 29.74
CA LEU A 237 -4.55 -12.46 29.16
C LEU A 237 -4.88 -11.24 30.02
N ASP A 238 -3.86 -10.63 30.62
CA ASP A 238 -4.00 -9.33 31.29
C ASP A 238 -3.99 -8.21 30.26
N TYR A 239 -5.00 -7.35 30.30
CA TYR A 239 -5.13 -6.21 29.40
C TYR A 239 -5.26 -4.90 30.18
N HIS A 240 -5.00 -3.77 29.49
CA HIS A 240 -4.99 -2.44 30.11
C HIS A 240 -5.80 -1.39 29.33
N THR A 241 -6.33 -1.71 28.14
CA THR A 241 -7.09 -0.76 27.34
C THR A 241 -8.13 -1.50 26.50
N VAL A 242 -9.32 -0.92 26.43
CA VAL A 242 -10.43 -1.40 25.59
C VAL A 242 -10.61 -0.48 24.40
N TYR A 243 -10.74 -1.06 23.21
CA TYR A 243 -11.10 -0.40 21.98
C TYR A 243 -12.46 -0.91 21.51
N ILE A 244 -13.39 -0.02 21.19
CA ILE A 244 -14.67 -0.34 20.59
C ILE A 244 -14.68 0.27 19.20
N GLY A 245 -14.70 -0.56 18.18
CA GLY A 245 -14.67 -0.12 16.78
C GLY A 245 -14.26 -1.22 15.83
N ASN A 246 -14.28 -0.93 14.53
CA ASN A 246 -13.96 -1.89 13.46
C ASN A 246 -14.77 -3.19 13.56
N GLY A 247 -16.02 -3.07 13.97
CA GLY A 247 -16.95 -4.20 14.10
C GLY A 247 -16.78 -5.06 15.34
N TYR A 248 -15.87 -4.71 16.27
CA TYR A 248 -15.51 -5.52 17.44
C TYR A 248 -15.21 -4.68 18.67
N VAL A 249 -15.23 -5.33 19.84
CA VAL A 249 -14.56 -4.88 21.06
C VAL A 249 -13.22 -5.60 21.14
N TRP A 250 -12.15 -4.83 21.28
CA TRP A 250 -10.78 -5.30 21.34
C TRP A 250 -10.17 -4.99 22.70
N LEU A 251 -9.39 -5.92 23.25
CA LEU A 251 -8.53 -5.68 24.40
C LEU A 251 -7.09 -5.51 23.95
N GLN A 252 -6.42 -4.48 24.45
CA GLN A 252 -5.00 -4.20 24.22
C GLN A 252 -4.18 -4.65 25.42
N TYR A 253 -3.06 -5.31 25.14
CA TYR A 253 -2.13 -5.79 26.14
C TYR A 253 -0.67 -5.65 25.67
N ASP A 254 0.26 -5.59 26.64
CA ASP A 254 1.69 -5.60 26.34
C ASP A 254 2.19 -7.03 26.15
N ARG A 255 2.93 -7.27 25.10
CA ARG A 255 3.47 -8.61 24.78
C ARG A 255 4.81 -8.83 25.49
N LYS A 256 5.08 -10.03 25.97
CA LYS A 256 6.35 -10.40 26.63
C LYS A 256 7.59 -10.14 25.74
N ASN A 257 7.43 -10.22 24.42
CA ASN A 257 8.51 -10.00 23.43
C ASN A 257 8.57 -8.54 22.94
N GLY A 258 7.92 -7.61 23.64
CA GLY A 258 7.79 -6.19 23.28
C GLY A 258 6.67 -5.93 22.29
N GLY A 259 6.21 -4.65 22.26
CA GLY A 259 5.07 -4.20 21.47
C GLY A 259 3.73 -4.58 22.08
N GLN A 260 2.66 -4.26 21.34
CA GLN A 260 1.29 -4.44 21.80
C GLN A 260 0.55 -5.48 20.95
N GLY A 261 -0.38 -6.18 21.59
CA GLY A 261 -1.31 -7.08 20.93
C GLY A 261 -2.75 -6.63 21.14
N TYR A 262 -3.60 -6.94 20.15
CA TYR A 262 -5.02 -6.64 20.18
C TYR A 262 -5.81 -7.93 19.96
N ILE A 263 -6.66 -8.29 20.92
CA ILE A 263 -7.49 -9.48 20.86
C ILE A 263 -8.98 -9.06 20.78
N PRO A 264 -9.73 -9.48 19.74
CA PRO A 264 -11.17 -9.22 19.71
C PRO A 264 -11.87 -10.18 20.66
N ILE A 265 -12.84 -9.66 21.45
CA ILE A 265 -13.55 -10.47 22.44
C ILE A 265 -15.03 -10.64 22.15
N ARG A 266 -15.61 -9.84 21.27
CA ARG A 266 -16.98 -9.91 20.77
C ARG A 266 -17.19 -8.99 19.59
N GLU A 267 -18.24 -9.23 18.79
CA GLU A 267 -18.70 -8.29 17.78
C GLU A 267 -19.30 -7.03 18.41
N PHE A 268 -19.19 -5.92 17.66
CA PHE A 268 -19.89 -4.67 17.95
C PHE A 268 -20.41 -4.09 16.64
N LYS A 269 -21.72 -4.11 16.44
CA LYS A 269 -22.38 -3.67 15.20
C LYS A 269 -23.58 -2.79 15.51
N ASN A 270 -23.69 -1.65 14.85
CA ASN A 270 -24.84 -0.72 14.96
C ASN A 270 -25.15 -0.26 16.40
N GLY A 271 -24.15 -0.19 17.27
CA GLY A 271 -24.34 0.15 18.68
C GLY A 271 -24.56 -1.04 19.62
N ASP A 272 -24.74 -2.24 19.07
CA ASP A 272 -25.06 -3.44 19.84
C ASP A 272 -23.82 -4.34 20.06
N TYR A 273 -23.73 -4.89 21.26
CA TYR A 273 -22.68 -5.82 21.66
C TYR A 273 -23.13 -7.27 21.41
N GLY A 274 -22.36 -7.99 20.59
CA GLY A 274 -22.52 -9.43 20.40
C GLY A 274 -22.13 -10.26 21.64
N LYS A 275 -22.32 -11.57 21.55
CA LYS A 275 -21.90 -12.52 22.60
C LYS A 275 -20.39 -12.43 22.82
N ILE A 276 -19.95 -12.38 24.06
CA ILE A 276 -18.53 -12.43 24.42
C ILE A 276 -17.97 -13.83 24.20
N TRP A 277 -16.76 -13.93 23.68
CA TRP A 277 -16.04 -15.19 23.39
C TRP A 277 -15.13 -15.64 24.52
N GLY A 278 -15.51 -15.31 25.76
CA GLY A 278 -14.76 -15.64 26.97
C GLY A 278 -15.38 -15.01 28.20
N THR A 279 -14.56 -14.87 29.24
CA THR A 279 -14.93 -14.21 30.51
C THR A 279 -13.91 -13.13 30.82
N VAL A 280 -14.37 -11.95 31.25
CA VAL A 280 -13.55 -10.86 31.78
C VAL A 280 -13.69 -10.86 33.30
N LYS A 281 -12.57 -10.72 34.04
CA LYS A 281 -12.49 -10.57 35.47
C LYS A 281 -11.68 -9.33 35.86
#